data_bc29666a45aba481265d218379e3d501
#
_entry.id   bc29666a45aba481265d218379e3d501
#
_cell.length_a   1.000
_cell.length_b   1.000
_cell.length_c   1.000
_cell.angle_alpha   90.00
_cell.angle_beta   90.00
_cell.angle_gamma   90.00
#
_symmetry.space_group_name_H-M   'P 1'
#
loop_
_entity.id
_entity.type
_entity.pdbx_description
1 polymer ?
#
loop_
_entity_poly.entity_id
_entity_poly.type
_entity_poly.pdbx_seq_one_letter_code
_entity_poly.pdbx_strand_id
1 'polypeptide(L)'
;MRTVFIAILLLTTPLLHGAEEAASFRRDIMPIFFRAGCNAGTCHGSARGMDGFMLSLFGYDPKGDYHRIVNEMVGRRINYAVPEQSLLLKKAIGAVPHTGGELFKKDSEHYRTIQCWIA
;
A
#
# COMPACT_ATOMS: atom_id res chain seq x y z
N MET A 1 -2.58 65.71 -25.66
CA MET A 1 -3.20 64.39 -25.34
C MET A 1 -2.13 63.46 -24.79
N ARG A 2 -2.18 63.14 -23.51
CA ARG A 2 -1.20 62.22 -22.83
C ARG A 2 -1.86 60.85 -22.73
N THR A 3 -1.33 59.88 -23.46
CA THR A 3 -1.79 58.48 -23.40
C THR A 3 -1.16 57.76 -22.23
N VAL A 4 -1.96 57.37 -21.25
CA VAL A 4 -1.52 56.58 -20.07
C VAL A 4 -1.61 55.11 -20.44
N PHE A 5 -0.48 54.41 -20.53
CA PHE A 5 -0.44 52.97 -20.66
C PHE A 5 -0.54 52.32 -19.25
N ILE A 6 -1.65 51.65 -19.00
CA ILE A 6 -1.82 50.83 -17.79
C ILE A 6 -1.22 49.43 -18.08
N ALA A 7 -0.07 49.13 -17.49
CA ALA A 7 0.51 47.80 -17.55
C ALA A 7 -0.23 46.90 -16.55
N ILE A 8 -0.98 45.92 -17.06
CA ILE A 8 -1.62 44.87 -16.26
C ILE A 8 -0.55 43.83 -15.95
N LEU A 9 -0.12 43.79 -14.69
CA LEU A 9 0.80 42.78 -14.19
C LEU A 9 0.00 41.50 -13.85
N LEU A 10 0.06 40.49 -14.72
CA LEU A 10 -0.54 39.18 -14.46
C LEU A 10 0.32 38.44 -13.42
N LEU A 11 -0.15 38.41 -12.17
CA LEU A 11 0.44 37.54 -11.16
C LEU A 11 0.07 36.08 -11.47
N THR A 12 1.01 35.33 -12.02
CA THR A 12 0.91 33.88 -12.13
C THR A 12 1.24 33.27 -10.77
N THR A 13 0.23 32.86 -10.02
CA THR A 13 0.43 32.07 -8.79
C THR A 13 0.90 30.67 -9.19
N PRO A 14 2.07 30.19 -8.70
CA PRO A 14 2.45 28.80 -8.90
C PRO A 14 1.47 27.91 -8.15
N LEU A 15 0.81 27.00 -8.85
CA LEU A 15 0.09 25.88 -8.24
C LEU A 15 1.14 25.02 -7.53
N LEU A 16 1.22 25.14 -6.19
CA LEU A 16 1.92 24.17 -5.36
C LEU A 16 1.19 22.83 -5.54
N HIS A 17 1.72 21.98 -6.42
CA HIS A 17 1.42 20.57 -6.38
C HIS A 17 1.99 20.06 -5.05
N GLY A 18 1.10 19.84 -4.07
CA GLY A 18 1.46 19.13 -2.86
C GLY A 18 2.05 17.79 -3.28
N ALA A 19 3.30 17.52 -2.92
CA ALA A 19 3.89 16.19 -3.10
C ALA A 19 2.95 15.21 -2.40
N GLU A 20 2.37 14.28 -3.15
CA GLU A 20 1.55 13.20 -2.59
C GLU A 20 2.44 12.45 -1.61
N GLU A 21 2.09 12.50 -0.32
CA GLU A 21 2.92 11.90 0.72
C GLU A 21 2.97 10.38 0.48
N ALA A 22 4.16 9.83 0.36
CA ALA A 22 4.36 8.40 0.13
C ALA A 22 3.65 7.57 1.22
N ALA A 23 2.94 6.52 0.81
CA ALA A 23 2.19 5.67 1.72
C ALA A 23 3.12 5.03 2.76
N SER A 24 2.78 5.18 4.04
CA SER A 24 3.53 4.63 5.16
C SER A 24 3.08 3.22 5.48
N PHE A 25 4.01 2.27 5.56
CA PHE A 25 3.67 0.90 5.95
C PHE A 25 2.90 0.86 7.28
N ARG A 26 3.42 1.53 8.31
CA ARG A 26 2.82 1.52 9.65
C ARG A 26 1.47 2.24 9.70
N ARG A 27 1.38 3.41 9.07
CA ARG A 27 0.19 4.28 9.15
C ARG A 27 -0.92 3.84 8.19
N ASP A 28 -0.55 3.39 6.98
CA ASP A 28 -1.50 3.21 5.89
C ASP A 28 -1.72 1.72 5.55
N ILE A 29 -0.66 0.87 5.60
CA ILE A 29 -0.76 -0.54 5.22
C ILE A 29 -1.21 -1.43 6.38
N MET A 30 -0.66 -1.24 7.58
CA MET A 30 -1.03 -2.06 8.73
C MET A 30 -2.52 -2.02 9.07
N PRO A 31 -3.22 -0.86 9.01
CA PRO A 31 -4.68 -0.81 9.18
C PRO A 31 -5.45 -1.59 8.11
N ILE A 32 -4.95 -1.66 6.87
CA ILE A 32 -5.57 -2.47 5.81
C ILE A 32 -5.48 -3.95 6.18
N PHE A 33 -4.31 -4.43 6.59
CA PHE A 33 -4.13 -5.83 7.00
C PHE A 33 -5.04 -6.21 8.17
N PHE A 34 -5.23 -5.30 9.13
CA PHE A 34 -6.15 -5.52 10.24
C PHE A 34 -7.61 -5.61 9.77
N ARG A 35 -8.07 -4.63 8.98
CA ARG A 35 -9.46 -4.58 8.49
C ARG A 35 -9.80 -5.73 7.54
N ALA A 36 -8.86 -6.12 6.69
CA ALA A 36 -9.02 -7.24 5.76
C ALA A 36 -8.82 -8.61 6.44
N GLY A 37 -8.42 -8.65 7.71
CA GLY A 37 -8.21 -9.88 8.47
C GLY A 37 -6.92 -10.63 8.14
N CYS A 38 -6.00 -10.03 7.38
CA CYS A 38 -4.75 -10.68 6.97
C CYS A 38 -3.93 -11.16 8.16
N ASN A 39 -3.88 -10.36 9.24
CA ASN A 39 -3.13 -10.63 10.46
C ASN A 39 -3.99 -11.17 11.61
N ALA A 40 -5.18 -11.69 11.31
CA ALA A 40 -6.01 -12.40 12.28
C ALA A 40 -5.40 -13.77 12.64
N GLY A 41 -5.74 -14.30 13.80
CA GLY A 41 -5.23 -15.59 14.30
C GLY A 41 -5.66 -16.81 13.46
N THR A 42 -6.70 -16.69 12.63
CA THR A 42 -7.13 -17.69 11.65
C THR A 42 -6.44 -17.58 10.30
N CYS A 43 -5.63 -16.55 10.11
CA CYS A 43 -4.86 -16.25 8.91
C CYS A 43 -3.37 -16.14 9.24
N HIS A 44 -2.67 -15.16 8.67
CA HIS A 44 -1.21 -15.01 8.85
C HIS A 44 -0.80 -14.57 10.26
N GLY A 45 -1.73 -14.11 11.11
CA GLY A 45 -1.49 -13.77 12.52
C GLY A 45 -1.42 -14.97 13.46
N SER A 46 -1.60 -16.20 12.98
CA SER A 46 -1.40 -17.41 13.79
C SER A 46 0.09 -17.55 14.17
N ALA A 47 0.38 -18.32 15.24
CA ALA A 47 1.74 -18.48 15.77
C ALA A 47 2.78 -19.01 14.73
N ARG A 48 2.31 -19.75 13.73
CA ARG A 48 3.14 -20.27 12.63
C ARG A 48 2.87 -19.57 11.30
N GLY A 49 1.97 -18.58 11.29
CA GLY A 49 1.46 -18.01 10.05
C GLY A 49 0.61 -19.01 9.27
N MET A 50 0.48 -18.77 7.97
CA MET A 50 -0.21 -19.64 7.03
C MET A 50 0.58 -19.73 5.72
N ASP A 51 0.73 -20.94 5.19
CA ASP A 51 1.43 -21.22 3.93
C ASP A 51 2.85 -20.60 3.85
N GLY A 52 3.60 -20.64 4.98
CA GLY A 52 4.97 -20.10 5.06
C GLY A 52 5.04 -18.57 5.14
N PHE A 53 3.94 -17.90 5.39
CA PHE A 53 3.89 -16.45 5.62
C PHE A 53 3.23 -16.12 6.95
N MET A 54 3.96 -15.43 7.82
CA MET A 54 3.50 -15.02 9.15
C MET A 54 3.45 -13.49 9.22
N LEU A 55 2.41 -12.98 9.87
CA LEU A 55 2.30 -11.60 10.33
C LEU A 55 2.13 -11.58 11.84
N SER A 56 2.44 -10.47 12.47
CA SER A 56 2.15 -10.30 13.89
C SER A 56 0.64 -10.24 14.13
N LEU A 57 0.18 -10.95 15.17
CA LEU A 57 -1.26 -11.00 15.51
C LEU A 57 -1.79 -9.58 15.71
N PHE A 58 -2.79 -9.20 14.93
CA PHE A 58 -3.39 -7.86 14.90
C PHE A 58 -2.41 -6.69 14.72
N GLY A 59 -1.19 -6.97 14.21
CA GLY A 59 -0.23 -5.94 13.85
C GLY A 59 0.55 -5.34 15.02
N TYR A 60 0.80 -6.11 16.10
CA TYR A 60 1.57 -5.62 17.25
C TYR A 60 3.04 -5.32 16.92
N ASP A 61 3.60 -5.92 15.87
CA ASP A 61 5.01 -5.75 15.45
C ASP A 61 5.12 -5.29 13.99
N PRO A 62 4.80 -4.02 13.69
CA PRO A 62 4.85 -3.50 12.32
C PRO A 62 6.23 -3.59 11.67
N LYS A 63 7.30 -3.46 12.46
CA LYS A 63 8.68 -3.55 11.96
C LYS A 63 9.00 -4.97 11.50
N GLY A 64 8.64 -5.96 12.31
CA GLY A 64 8.78 -7.38 11.96
C GLY A 64 7.92 -7.75 10.76
N ASP A 65 6.69 -7.23 10.68
CA ASP A 65 5.80 -7.49 9.54
C ASP A 65 6.34 -6.90 8.23
N TYR A 66 6.89 -5.68 8.27
CA TYR A 66 7.61 -5.10 7.14
C TYR A 66 8.76 -6.00 6.69
N HIS A 67 9.60 -6.45 7.63
CA HIS A 67 10.71 -7.33 7.33
C HIS A 67 10.26 -8.65 6.68
N ARG A 68 9.22 -9.27 7.21
CA ARG A 68 8.65 -10.53 6.66
C ARG A 68 8.13 -10.35 5.25
N ILE A 69 7.51 -9.22 4.95
CA ILE A 69 6.96 -8.95 3.61
C ILE A 69 8.07 -8.62 2.62
N VAL A 70 9.01 -7.77 2.99
CA VAL A 70 9.97 -7.15 2.07
C VAL A 70 11.30 -7.90 2.00
N ASN A 71 11.83 -8.33 3.16
CA ASN A 71 13.20 -8.79 3.29
C ASN A 71 13.37 -10.30 3.47
N GLU A 72 12.43 -10.98 4.13
CA GLU A 72 12.56 -12.40 4.47
C GLU A 72 12.71 -13.30 3.22
N MET A 73 11.97 -12.98 2.16
CA MET A 73 12.06 -13.65 0.85
C MET A 73 12.02 -12.58 -0.25
N VAL A 74 13.16 -11.95 -0.50
CA VAL A 74 13.28 -10.84 -1.45
C VAL A 74 12.71 -11.22 -2.83
N GLY A 75 11.84 -10.36 -3.36
CA GLY A 75 11.18 -10.55 -4.64
C GLY A 75 10.05 -11.58 -4.66
N ARG A 76 9.78 -12.27 -3.54
CA ARG A 76 8.72 -13.28 -3.47
C ARG A 76 7.33 -12.66 -3.30
N ARG A 77 7.18 -11.76 -2.31
CA ARG A 77 5.88 -11.21 -1.93
C ARG A 77 5.61 -9.87 -2.59
N ILE A 78 6.66 -9.12 -2.90
CA ILE A 78 6.61 -7.78 -3.48
C ILE A 78 7.41 -7.76 -4.79
N ASN A 79 6.83 -7.10 -5.80
CA ASN A 79 7.49 -6.79 -7.06
C ASN A 79 7.53 -5.27 -7.24
N TYR A 80 8.68 -4.67 -6.98
CA TYR A 80 8.88 -3.24 -7.12
C TYR A 80 8.85 -2.74 -8.57
N ALA A 81 9.23 -3.59 -9.53
CA ALA A 81 9.24 -3.22 -10.94
C ALA A 81 7.82 -3.16 -11.53
N VAL A 82 6.94 -4.02 -11.06
CA VAL A 82 5.55 -4.13 -11.51
C VAL A 82 4.67 -4.41 -10.28
N PRO A 83 4.30 -3.37 -9.51
CA PRO A 83 3.62 -3.51 -8.20
C PRO A 83 2.38 -4.38 -8.23
N GLU A 84 1.56 -4.30 -9.28
CA GLU A 84 0.36 -5.11 -9.48
C GLU A 84 0.64 -6.61 -9.67
N GLN A 85 1.88 -6.98 -9.99
CA GLN A 85 2.32 -8.37 -10.07
C GLN A 85 2.80 -8.92 -8.71
N SER A 86 2.80 -8.10 -7.66
CA SER A 86 3.13 -8.54 -6.31
C SER A 86 2.22 -9.66 -5.85
N LEU A 87 2.81 -10.75 -5.33
CA LEU A 87 2.04 -11.88 -4.81
C LEU A 87 1.10 -11.44 -3.67
N LEU A 88 1.53 -10.48 -2.85
CA LEU A 88 0.71 -9.86 -1.80
C LEU A 88 -0.63 -9.36 -2.36
N LEU A 89 -0.60 -8.57 -3.43
CA LEU A 89 -1.82 -8.05 -4.08
C LEU A 89 -2.61 -9.15 -4.78
N LYS A 90 -1.95 -10.03 -5.54
CA LYS A 90 -2.62 -11.12 -6.27
C LYS A 90 -3.38 -12.07 -5.35
N LYS A 91 -2.80 -12.40 -4.18
CA LYS A 91 -3.46 -13.21 -3.15
C LYS A 91 -4.68 -12.49 -2.59
N ALA A 92 -4.53 -11.22 -2.23
CA ALA A 92 -5.57 -10.43 -1.59
C ALA A 92 -6.81 -10.19 -2.48
N ILE A 93 -6.63 -10.08 -3.81
CA ILE A 93 -7.74 -9.92 -4.76
C ILE A 93 -8.22 -11.25 -5.36
N GLY A 94 -7.74 -12.40 -4.89
CA GLY A 94 -8.15 -13.70 -5.40
C GLY A 94 -7.69 -14.01 -6.84
N ALA A 95 -6.72 -13.26 -7.40
CA ALA A 95 -6.19 -13.50 -8.74
C ALA A 95 -5.35 -14.77 -8.83
N VAL A 96 -4.92 -15.32 -7.72
CA VAL A 96 -4.28 -16.61 -7.56
C VAL A 96 -4.89 -17.35 -6.37
N PRO A 97 -4.80 -18.69 -6.28
CA PRO A 97 -5.36 -19.47 -5.18
C PRO A 97 -4.92 -18.92 -3.81
N HIS A 98 -5.88 -18.66 -2.95
CA HIS A 98 -5.66 -18.09 -1.61
C HIS A 98 -6.70 -18.68 -0.64
N THR A 99 -6.24 -19.34 0.42
CA THR A 99 -7.10 -19.97 1.43
C THR A 99 -8.01 -18.95 2.11
N GLY A 100 -7.52 -17.71 2.32
CA GLY A 100 -8.32 -16.61 2.85
C GLY A 100 -9.36 -16.02 1.89
N GLY A 101 -9.39 -16.47 0.63
CA GLY A 101 -10.28 -15.97 -0.41
C GLY A 101 -9.92 -14.56 -0.91
N GLU A 102 -10.88 -13.90 -1.54
CA GLU A 102 -10.77 -12.52 -1.97
C GLU A 102 -11.09 -11.59 -0.78
N LEU A 103 -10.15 -10.76 -0.39
CA LEU A 103 -10.26 -9.86 0.77
C LEU A 103 -10.74 -8.47 0.39
N PHE A 104 -10.41 -8.01 -0.81
CA PHE A 104 -10.88 -6.75 -1.39
C PHE A 104 -10.78 -6.79 -2.92
N LYS A 105 -11.53 -5.93 -3.58
CA LYS A 105 -11.56 -5.86 -5.04
C LYS A 105 -10.30 -5.22 -5.61
N LYS A 106 -9.91 -5.66 -6.81
CA LYS A 106 -8.95 -4.94 -7.64
C LYS A 106 -9.45 -3.50 -7.82
N ASP A 107 -8.51 -2.55 -7.80
CA ASP A 107 -8.77 -1.11 -7.94
C ASP A 107 -9.61 -0.47 -6.80
N SER A 108 -9.84 -1.20 -5.69
CA SER A 108 -10.38 -0.64 -4.46
C SER A 108 -9.37 0.34 -3.80
N GLU A 109 -9.81 1.10 -2.82
CA GLU A 109 -8.94 1.98 -2.03
C GLU A 109 -7.79 1.19 -1.39
N HIS A 110 -8.09 0.04 -0.76
CA HIS A 110 -7.07 -0.83 -0.15
C HIS A 110 -6.04 -1.32 -1.18
N TYR A 111 -6.51 -1.74 -2.36
CA TYR A 111 -5.64 -2.17 -3.44
C TYR A 111 -4.70 -1.04 -3.87
N ARG A 112 -5.24 0.16 -4.17
CA ARG A 112 -4.44 1.30 -4.61
C ARG A 112 -3.43 1.76 -3.56
N THR A 113 -3.83 1.80 -2.29
CA THR A 113 -2.93 2.18 -1.20
C THR A 113 -1.74 1.23 -1.09
N ILE A 114 -1.98 -0.10 -1.16
CA ILE A 114 -0.89 -1.09 -1.14
C ILE A 114 -0.03 -0.98 -2.41
N GLN A 115 -0.65 -0.82 -3.58
CA GLN A 115 0.06 -0.66 -4.85
C GLN A 115 0.98 0.57 -4.83
N CYS A 116 0.49 1.72 -4.36
CA CYS A 116 1.29 2.93 -4.21
C CYS A 116 2.42 2.79 -3.19
N TRP A 117 2.19 2.03 -2.11
CA TRP A 117 3.24 1.75 -1.13
C TRP A 117 4.36 0.89 -1.72
N ILE A 118 4.03 -0.05 -2.61
CA ILE A 118 5.02 -0.92 -3.26
C ILE A 118 5.83 -0.16 -4.33
N ALA A 119 5.19 0.80 -5.04
CA ALA A 119 5.82 1.57 -6.12
C ALA A 119 6.93 2.48 -5.61
#